data_7b90671684260b31d3cc4555b5b12af0
#
_entry.id   7b90671684260b31d3cc4555b5b12af0
#
_cell.length_a   1.000
_cell.length_b   1.000
_cell.length_c   1.000
_cell.angle_alpha   90.00
_cell.angle_beta   90.00
_cell.angle_gamma   90.00
#
_symmetry.space_group_name_H-M   'P 1'
#
loop_
_entity.id
_entity.type
_entity.pdbx_description
1 polymer ?
#
loop_
_entity_poly.entity_id
_entity_poly.type
_entity_poly.pdbx_seq_one_letter_code
_entity_poly.pdbx_strand_id
1 'polypeptide(L)'
;MEQKNLDQIIRETVARYMKHSLIVAGNWKMNMTVREGMEFLEKLGPVDGKVMIFPPYTTLAVLAGEFRRRGITYGPQNFHYKDSGAYTGEISLPMIRELGCGCLLVGHSERRSYYNETDEEIHKKIQAALSEDFSVMLCIGENLDERKSGQWKKVLRKQLLEDLEGLSRDKIPYIQIAYEPIWRWTPCAPRS
;
A
#
# COMPACT_ATOMS: atom_id res chain seq x y z
N MET A 1 -6.06 12.89 43.04
CA MET A 1 -5.87 12.46 41.64
C MET A 1 -4.92 11.28 41.65
N GLU A 2 -5.40 10.07 41.48
CA GLU A 2 -4.56 8.88 41.43
C GLU A 2 -3.61 8.94 40.22
N GLN A 3 -2.33 8.80 40.49
CA GLN A 3 -1.28 8.75 39.49
C GLN A 3 -1.41 7.44 38.74
N LYS A 4 -1.92 7.44 37.51
CA LYS A 4 -2.03 6.25 36.67
C LYS A 4 -0.65 5.60 36.53
N ASN A 5 -0.57 4.31 36.85
CA ASN A 5 0.64 3.53 36.65
C ASN A 5 0.99 3.46 35.14
N LEU A 6 2.28 3.50 34.80
CA LEU A 6 2.80 3.42 33.43
C LEU A 6 2.20 2.26 32.64
N ASP A 7 2.05 1.09 33.29
CA ASP A 7 1.41 -0.10 32.67
C ASP A 7 -0.05 0.15 32.29
N GLN A 8 -0.78 0.92 33.10
CA GLN A 8 -2.17 1.26 32.81
C GLN A 8 -2.25 2.25 31.64
N ILE A 9 -1.35 3.23 31.58
CA ILE A 9 -1.24 4.16 30.46
C ILE A 9 -0.89 3.42 29.18
N ILE A 10 0.07 2.47 29.23
CA ILE A 10 0.43 1.62 28.09
C ILE A 10 -0.77 0.79 27.65
N ARG A 11 -1.45 0.10 28.56
CA ARG A 11 -2.65 -0.72 28.23
C ARG A 11 -3.77 0.11 27.62
N GLU A 12 -4.08 1.27 28.17
CA GLU A 12 -5.12 2.16 27.65
C GLU A 12 -4.73 2.75 26.29
N THR A 13 -3.44 3.09 26.11
CA THR A 13 -2.92 3.55 24.84
C THR A 13 -2.97 2.44 23.79
N VAL A 14 -2.47 1.25 24.10
CA VAL A 14 -2.55 0.09 23.21
C VAL A 14 -4.01 -0.25 22.89
N ALA A 15 -4.90 -0.29 23.90
CA ALA A 15 -6.32 -0.53 23.68
C ALA A 15 -7.01 0.54 22.83
N ARG A 16 -6.57 1.80 22.91
CA ARG A 16 -7.04 2.89 22.07
C ARG A 16 -6.57 2.71 20.61
N TYR A 17 -5.30 2.29 20.42
CA TYR A 17 -4.76 2.00 19.08
C TYR A 17 -5.34 0.69 18.51
N MET A 18 -5.57 -0.34 19.36
CA MET A 18 -6.21 -1.59 18.95
C MET A 18 -7.72 -1.46 18.64
N LYS A 19 -8.38 -0.39 19.08
CA LYS A 19 -9.73 -0.02 18.63
C LYS A 19 -9.78 0.50 17.19
N HIS A 20 -8.62 0.80 16.58
CA HIS A 20 -8.57 0.99 15.14
C HIS A 20 -8.77 -0.37 14.50
N SER A 21 -9.88 -0.54 13.83
CA SER A 21 -10.23 -1.75 13.10
C SER A 21 -9.03 -2.28 12.32
N LEU A 22 -8.70 -3.55 12.54
CA LEU A 22 -7.66 -4.24 11.78
C LEU A 22 -7.90 -4.03 10.29
N ILE A 23 -6.86 -3.62 9.58
CA ILE A 23 -6.88 -3.49 8.11
C ILE A 23 -6.19 -4.73 7.55
N VAL A 24 -6.91 -5.47 6.72
CA VAL A 24 -6.34 -6.59 5.95
C VAL A 24 -6.12 -6.11 4.54
N ALA A 25 -4.85 -6.00 4.12
CA ALA A 25 -4.49 -5.55 2.78
C ALA A 25 -3.93 -6.71 1.94
N GLY A 26 -4.49 -6.90 0.75
CA GLY A 26 -4.08 -7.94 -0.19
C GLY A 26 -3.55 -7.34 -1.49
N ASN A 27 -2.23 -7.48 -1.74
CA ASN A 27 -1.63 -7.18 -3.03
C ASN A 27 -1.68 -8.45 -3.90
N TRP A 28 -2.46 -8.42 -4.98
CA TRP A 28 -2.59 -9.57 -5.87
C TRP A 28 -1.39 -9.75 -6.80
N LYS A 29 -0.53 -8.75 -6.88
CA LYS A 29 0.64 -8.76 -7.76
C LYS A 29 0.22 -9.08 -9.21
N MET A 30 0.99 -9.89 -9.93
CA MET A 30 0.68 -10.31 -11.30
C MET A 30 -0.10 -11.63 -11.30
N ASN A 31 -1.21 -11.66 -10.54
CA ASN A 31 -2.12 -12.81 -10.47
C ASN A 31 -3.57 -12.33 -10.54
N MET A 32 -4.50 -13.26 -10.58
CA MET A 32 -5.94 -12.99 -10.56
C MET A 32 -6.47 -12.34 -11.85
N THR A 33 -6.79 -13.18 -12.82
CA THR A 33 -7.65 -12.77 -13.95
C THR A 33 -9.01 -12.27 -13.43
N VAL A 34 -9.77 -11.61 -14.28
CA VAL A 34 -11.13 -11.14 -13.93
C VAL A 34 -12.01 -12.28 -13.37
N ARG A 35 -11.96 -13.45 -14.01
CA ARG A 35 -12.72 -14.62 -13.57
C ARG A 35 -12.29 -15.09 -12.18
N GLU A 36 -10.99 -15.27 -11.98
CA GLU A 36 -10.45 -15.71 -10.69
C GLU A 36 -10.71 -14.68 -9.57
N GLY A 37 -10.63 -13.38 -9.90
CA GLY A 37 -10.99 -12.31 -8.99
C GLY A 37 -12.46 -12.34 -8.58
N MET A 38 -13.37 -12.62 -9.51
CA MET A 38 -14.79 -12.78 -9.22
C MET A 38 -15.05 -14.00 -8.31
N GLU A 39 -14.45 -15.16 -8.67
CA GLU A 39 -14.55 -16.38 -7.85
C GLU A 39 -14.00 -16.17 -6.43
N PHE A 40 -12.91 -15.41 -6.30
CA PHE A 40 -12.37 -15.03 -4.97
C PHE A 40 -13.38 -14.19 -4.17
N LEU A 41 -13.97 -13.16 -4.80
CA LEU A 41 -14.94 -12.30 -4.14
C LEU A 41 -16.21 -13.04 -3.71
N GLU A 42 -16.66 -14.03 -4.49
CA GLU A 42 -17.77 -14.90 -4.13
C GLU A 42 -17.47 -15.74 -2.88
N LYS A 43 -16.25 -16.26 -2.77
CA LYS A 43 -15.79 -17.07 -1.63
C LYS A 43 -15.48 -16.25 -0.39
N LEU A 44 -15.13 -14.98 -0.55
CA LEU A 44 -14.73 -14.11 0.58
C LEU A 44 -15.90 -13.89 1.57
N GLY A 45 -17.15 -13.92 1.07
CA GLY A 45 -18.31 -13.67 1.91
C GLY A 45 -18.40 -12.24 2.46
N PRO A 46 -19.24 -11.99 3.45
CA PRO A 46 -19.29 -10.72 4.17
C PRO A 46 -17.98 -10.50 4.94
N VAL A 47 -17.44 -9.30 4.84
CA VAL A 47 -16.20 -8.94 5.54
C VAL A 47 -16.53 -8.05 6.72
N ASP A 48 -16.16 -8.51 7.93
CA ASP A 48 -16.18 -7.70 9.14
C ASP A 48 -14.79 -7.06 9.31
N GLY A 49 -14.71 -5.75 9.13
CA GLY A 49 -13.47 -5.00 9.18
C GLY A 49 -13.10 -4.27 7.88
N LYS A 50 -11.94 -3.63 7.88
CA LYS A 50 -11.42 -2.92 6.71
C LYS A 50 -10.58 -3.86 5.86
N VAL A 51 -11.08 -4.16 4.67
CA VAL A 51 -10.32 -4.91 3.66
C VAL A 51 -9.91 -3.96 2.54
N MET A 52 -8.65 -4.07 2.14
CA MET A 52 -8.09 -3.36 0.98
C MET A 52 -7.53 -4.39 -0.01
N ILE A 53 -7.81 -4.21 -1.29
CA ILE A 53 -7.32 -5.09 -2.36
C ILE A 53 -6.66 -4.26 -3.45
N PHE A 54 -5.46 -4.70 -3.86
CA PHE A 54 -4.69 -4.10 -4.94
C PHE A 54 -4.57 -5.10 -6.10
N PRO A 55 -5.55 -5.16 -7.00
CA PRO A 55 -5.55 -6.08 -8.14
C PRO A 55 -4.76 -5.51 -9.33
N PRO A 56 -4.41 -6.33 -10.35
CA PRO A 56 -3.93 -5.84 -11.64
C PRO A 56 -4.94 -4.88 -12.28
N TYR A 57 -4.47 -3.95 -13.11
CA TYR A 57 -5.34 -2.93 -13.74
C TYR A 57 -6.51 -3.52 -14.53
N THR A 58 -6.28 -4.61 -15.26
CA THR A 58 -7.32 -5.28 -16.05
C THR A 58 -8.45 -5.80 -15.16
N THR A 59 -8.11 -6.38 -14.03
CA THR A 59 -9.07 -6.89 -13.05
C THR A 59 -9.68 -5.75 -12.25
N LEU A 60 -8.89 -4.74 -11.89
CA LEU A 60 -9.33 -3.53 -11.19
C LEU A 60 -10.47 -2.84 -11.95
N ALA A 61 -10.26 -2.56 -13.23
CA ALA A 61 -11.23 -1.85 -14.06
C ALA A 61 -12.58 -2.59 -14.16
N VAL A 62 -12.54 -3.91 -14.29
CA VAL A 62 -13.76 -4.72 -14.42
C VAL A 62 -14.48 -4.93 -13.08
N LEU A 63 -13.72 -5.15 -12.00
CA LEU A 63 -14.28 -5.50 -10.69
C LEU A 63 -14.49 -4.32 -9.74
N ALA A 64 -14.19 -3.08 -10.15
CA ALA A 64 -14.34 -1.88 -9.31
C ALA A 64 -15.74 -1.75 -8.70
N GLY A 65 -16.78 -1.98 -9.48
CA GLY A 65 -18.18 -1.97 -9.01
C GLY A 65 -18.46 -3.04 -7.97
N GLU A 66 -17.88 -4.22 -8.13
CA GLU A 66 -18.05 -5.35 -7.21
C GLU A 66 -17.33 -5.13 -5.88
N PHE A 67 -16.10 -4.60 -5.90
CA PHE A 67 -15.40 -4.19 -4.69
C PHE A 67 -16.21 -3.16 -3.89
N ARG A 68 -16.72 -2.14 -4.58
CA ARG A 68 -17.55 -1.07 -3.96
C ARG A 68 -18.81 -1.63 -3.32
N ARG A 69 -19.53 -2.50 -4.02
CA ARG A 69 -20.77 -3.14 -3.53
C ARG A 69 -20.53 -3.95 -2.25
N ARG A 70 -19.34 -4.51 -2.08
CA ARG A 70 -18.92 -5.31 -0.92
C ARG A 70 -18.27 -4.49 0.21
N GLY A 71 -18.15 -3.17 0.05
CA GLY A 71 -17.47 -2.31 1.03
C GLY A 71 -15.96 -2.53 1.13
N ILE A 72 -15.36 -3.13 0.10
CA ILE A 72 -13.92 -3.37 0.03
C ILE A 72 -13.24 -2.12 -0.53
N THR A 73 -12.25 -1.58 0.15
CA THR A 73 -11.38 -0.54 -0.39
C THR A 73 -10.45 -1.17 -1.44
N TYR A 74 -10.29 -0.50 -2.57
CA TYR A 74 -9.45 -1.01 -3.65
C TYR A 74 -8.67 0.10 -4.31
N GLY A 75 -7.60 -0.27 -5.01
CA GLY A 75 -6.78 0.64 -5.79
C GLY A 75 -5.71 -0.08 -6.59
N PRO A 76 -4.98 0.67 -7.44
CA PRO A 76 -3.95 0.11 -8.29
C PRO A 76 -2.69 -0.27 -7.49
N GLN A 77 -1.91 -1.16 -8.09
CA GLN A 77 -0.59 -1.59 -7.59
C GLN A 77 0.53 -0.59 -7.95
N ASN A 78 0.27 0.32 -8.86
CA ASN A 78 1.15 1.37 -9.35
C ASN A 78 0.32 2.44 -10.07
N PHE A 79 0.93 3.60 -10.34
CA PHE A 79 0.37 4.67 -11.17
C PHE A 79 1.48 5.64 -11.56
N HIS A 80 1.20 6.49 -12.56
CA HIS A 80 2.09 7.57 -12.95
C HIS A 80 1.68 8.88 -12.26
N TYR A 81 2.65 9.69 -11.84
CA TYR A 81 2.42 10.96 -11.12
C TYR A 81 2.00 12.13 -12.05
N LYS A 82 2.00 11.93 -13.37
CA LYS A 82 1.49 12.90 -14.34
C LYS A 82 0.04 12.55 -14.72
N ASP A 83 -0.78 13.58 -14.92
CA ASP A 83 -2.20 13.41 -15.23
C ASP A 83 -2.43 12.93 -16.67
N SER A 84 -1.52 13.26 -17.57
CA SER A 84 -1.57 12.86 -18.99
C SER A 84 -0.21 13.06 -19.67
N GLY A 85 -0.05 12.57 -20.88
CA GLY A 85 1.12 12.81 -21.68
C GLY A 85 1.64 11.60 -22.46
N ALA A 86 2.85 11.73 -23.02
CA ALA A 86 3.51 10.69 -23.80
C ALA A 86 4.21 9.65 -22.89
N TYR A 87 3.43 8.90 -22.16
CA TYR A 87 3.88 7.88 -21.20
C TYR A 87 3.23 6.54 -21.55
N THR A 88 3.61 5.96 -22.67
CA THR A 88 3.02 4.74 -23.22
C THR A 88 3.04 3.60 -22.19
N GLY A 89 1.86 3.07 -21.88
CA GLY A 89 1.68 1.96 -20.93
C GLY A 89 1.40 2.38 -19.48
N GLU A 90 1.55 3.67 -19.14
CA GLU A 90 1.26 4.17 -17.79
C GLU A 90 -0.22 4.51 -17.60
N ILE A 91 -0.65 4.46 -16.34
CA ILE A 91 -2.01 4.79 -15.91
C ILE A 91 -1.94 6.01 -14.99
N SER A 92 -2.74 7.04 -15.31
CA SER A 92 -2.76 8.30 -14.58
C SER A 92 -3.77 8.31 -13.43
N LEU A 93 -3.62 9.28 -12.51
CA LEU A 93 -4.57 9.48 -11.40
C LEU A 93 -6.00 9.77 -11.86
N PRO A 94 -6.26 10.61 -12.91
CA PRO A 94 -7.61 10.77 -13.44
C PRO A 94 -8.28 9.46 -13.87
N MET A 95 -7.54 8.56 -14.56
CA MET A 95 -8.06 7.24 -14.95
C MET A 95 -8.43 6.38 -13.73
N ILE A 96 -7.60 6.43 -12.68
CA ILE A 96 -7.83 5.69 -11.43
C ILE A 96 -9.02 6.26 -10.65
N ARG A 97 -9.18 7.58 -10.64
CA ARG A 97 -10.29 8.27 -9.99
C ARG A 97 -11.63 7.86 -10.57
N GLU A 98 -11.72 7.73 -11.89
CA GLU A 98 -12.94 7.28 -12.58
C GLU A 98 -13.41 5.91 -12.09
N LEU A 99 -12.46 5.04 -11.74
CA LEU A 99 -12.77 3.71 -11.18
C LEU A 99 -13.26 3.76 -9.71
N GLY A 100 -13.14 4.92 -9.04
CA GLY A 100 -13.55 5.09 -7.64
C GLY A 100 -12.59 4.43 -6.65
N CYS A 101 -11.31 4.35 -6.97
CA CYS A 101 -10.27 3.83 -6.07
C CYS A 101 -10.12 4.69 -4.81
N GLY A 102 -9.88 4.07 -3.67
CA GLY A 102 -9.77 4.76 -2.37
C GLY A 102 -8.36 4.80 -1.79
N CYS A 103 -7.50 3.87 -2.18
CA CYS A 103 -6.12 3.77 -1.68
C CYS A 103 -5.18 3.30 -2.78
N LEU A 104 -4.00 3.92 -2.89
CA LEU A 104 -3.02 3.63 -3.94
C LEU A 104 -1.78 2.96 -3.33
N LEU A 105 -1.31 1.86 -3.92
CA LEU A 105 -0.07 1.21 -3.49
C LEU A 105 1.14 1.89 -4.15
N VAL A 106 2.16 2.20 -3.37
CA VAL A 106 3.37 2.91 -3.82
C VAL A 106 4.62 2.28 -3.23
N GLY A 107 5.71 2.24 -4.00
CA GLY A 107 7.03 1.87 -3.52
C GLY A 107 7.21 0.41 -3.17
N HIS A 108 6.39 -0.50 -3.72
CA HIS A 108 6.51 -1.94 -3.47
C HIS A 108 7.92 -2.44 -3.84
N SER A 109 8.47 -3.33 -3.01
CA SER A 109 9.84 -3.85 -3.14
C SER A 109 10.17 -4.40 -4.54
N GLU A 110 9.23 -5.08 -5.18
CA GLU A 110 9.40 -5.58 -6.55
C GLU A 110 9.59 -4.44 -7.56
N ARG A 111 8.91 -3.32 -7.39
CA ARG A 111 9.07 -2.17 -8.28
C ARG A 111 10.42 -1.49 -8.08
N ARG A 112 10.84 -1.31 -6.83
CA ARG A 112 12.18 -0.81 -6.49
C ARG A 112 13.27 -1.70 -7.09
N SER A 113 13.14 -3.03 -6.98
CA SER A 113 14.16 -4.00 -7.37
C SER A 113 14.17 -4.35 -8.86
N TYR A 114 13.00 -4.51 -9.50
CA TYR A 114 12.90 -5.02 -10.88
C TYR A 114 12.66 -3.92 -11.91
N TYR A 115 12.07 -2.79 -11.48
CA TYR A 115 11.71 -1.68 -12.37
C TYR A 115 12.47 -0.41 -12.03
N ASN A 116 13.46 -0.46 -11.13
CA ASN A 116 14.30 0.66 -10.72
C ASN A 116 13.51 1.89 -10.23
N GLU A 117 12.35 1.67 -9.61
CA GLU A 117 11.54 2.74 -9.04
C GLU A 117 12.31 3.39 -7.88
N THR A 118 12.64 4.67 -8.02
CA THR A 118 13.47 5.42 -7.06
C THR A 118 12.65 6.08 -5.96
N ASP A 119 13.27 6.41 -4.82
CA ASP A 119 12.63 7.16 -3.74
C ASP A 119 12.12 8.53 -4.27
N GLU A 120 12.82 9.18 -5.21
CA GLU A 120 12.36 10.42 -5.86
C GLU A 120 11.06 10.22 -6.66
N GLU A 121 10.93 9.13 -7.42
CA GLU A 121 9.70 8.83 -8.16
C GLU A 121 8.55 8.48 -7.22
N ILE A 122 8.84 7.73 -6.16
CA ILE A 122 7.88 7.38 -5.11
C ILE A 122 7.37 8.65 -4.42
N HIS A 123 8.27 9.56 -4.07
CA HIS A 123 7.92 10.86 -3.51
C HIS A 123 6.97 11.65 -4.43
N LYS A 124 7.29 11.76 -5.73
CA LYS A 124 6.41 12.41 -6.72
C LYS A 124 5.03 11.76 -6.79
N LYS A 125 4.97 10.42 -6.74
CA LYS A 125 3.70 9.68 -6.71
C LYS A 125 2.90 9.98 -5.45
N ILE A 126 3.54 9.98 -4.29
CA ILE A 126 2.87 10.29 -3.02
C ILE A 126 2.31 11.72 -3.05
N GLN A 127 3.11 12.70 -3.47
CA GLN A 127 2.65 14.09 -3.59
C GLN A 127 1.44 14.20 -4.53
N ALA A 128 1.51 13.61 -5.72
CA ALA A 128 0.42 13.63 -6.68
C ALA A 128 -0.85 12.96 -6.13
N ALA A 129 -0.72 11.79 -5.49
CA ALA A 129 -1.85 11.09 -4.89
C ALA A 129 -2.54 11.90 -3.78
N LEU A 130 -1.73 12.49 -2.87
CA LEU A 130 -2.25 13.27 -1.76
C LEU A 130 -2.83 14.64 -2.18
N SER A 131 -2.35 15.23 -3.27
CA SER A 131 -2.94 16.46 -3.83
C SER A 131 -4.33 16.22 -4.43
N GLU A 132 -4.60 14.99 -4.83
CA GLU A 132 -5.85 14.51 -5.37
C GLU A 132 -6.74 13.78 -4.34
N ASP A 133 -6.44 13.92 -3.04
CA ASP A 133 -7.18 13.36 -1.89
C ASP A 133 -7.27 11.83 -1.86
N PHE A 134 -6.33 11.13 -2.50
CA PHE A 134 -6.20 9.69 -2.32
C PHE A 134 -5.48 9.33 -1.02
N SER A 135 -5.81 8.19 -0.45
CA SER A 135 -4.95 7.53 0.55
C SER A 135 -3.83 6.76 -0.13
N VAL A 136 -2.71 6.64 0.55
CA VAL A 136 -1.52 5.94 0.05
C VAL A 136 -1.13 4.82 0.99
N MET A 137 -0.85 3.64 0.44
CA MET A 137 -0.15 2.57 1.15
C MET A 137 1.30 2.54 0.65
N LEU A 138 2.20 3.10 1.45
CA LEU A 138 3.63 3.17 1.15
C LEU A 138 4.33 1.89 1.63
N CYS A 139 4.93 1.16 0.71
CA CYS A 139 5.76 -0.01 1.01
C CYS A 139 7.20 0.41 1.27
N ILE A 140 7.74 -0.04 2.40
CA ILE A 140 9.14 0.11 2.78
C ILE A 140 9.69 -1.24 3.23
N GLY A 141 10.98 -1.45 3.03
CA GLY A 141 11.60 -2.71 3.45
C GLY A 141 13.08 -2.78 3.12
N GLU A 142 13.78 -3.65 3.84
CA GLU A 142 15.19 -3.94 3.63
C GLU A 142 15.39 -5.34 3.03
N ASN A 143 16.47 -5.50 2.30
CA ASN A 143 16.91 -6.78 1.76
C ASN A 143 17.70 -7.60 2.80
N LEU A 144 18.12 -8.83 2.42
CA LEU A 144 18.83 -9.75 3.33
C LEU A 144 20.18 -9.23 3.75
N ASP A 145 20.93 -8.59 2.85
CA ASP A 145 22.29 -8.11 3.16
C ASP A 145 22.23 -6.89 4.09
N GLU A 146 21.29 -5.99 3.87
CA GLU A 146 21.00 -4.87 4.77
C GLU A 146 20.56 -5.35 6.16
N ARG A 147 19.78 -6.42 6.21
CA ARG A 147 19.36 -7.05 7.48
C ARG A 147 20.54 -7.67 8.21
N LYS A 148 21.36 -8.49 7.53
CA LYS A 148 22.52 -9.17 8.11
C LYS A 148 23.61 -8.20 8.56
N SER A 149 23.84 -7.14 7.81
CA SER A 149 24.80 -6.09 8.17
C SER A 149 24.34 -5.16 9.28
N GLY A 150 23.09 -5.32 9.78
CA GLY A 150 22.52 -4.45 10.81
C GLY A 150 22.09 -3.07 10.30
N GLN A 151 22.14 -2.82 9.00
CA GLN A 151 21.84 -1.51 8.38
C GLN A 151 20.34 -1.25 8.18
N TRP A 152 19.49 -2.21 8.45
CA TRP A 152 18.05 -2.14 8.19
C TRP A 152 17.36 -0.88 8.74
N LYS A 153 17.73 -0.43 9.96
CA LYS A 153 17.16 0.82 10.52
C LYS A 153 17.53 2.05 9.69
N LYS A 154 18.75 2.09 9.19
CA LYS A 154 19.24 3.20 8.35
C LYS A 154 18.52 3.20 7.00
N VAL A 155 18.32 2.02 6.42
CA VAL A 155 17.60 1.85 5.13
C VAL A 155 16.15 2.30 5.28
N LEU A 156 15.41 1.75 6.25
CA LEU A 156 14.02 2.13 6.47
C LEU A 156 13.85 3.61 6.78
N ARG A 157 14.78 4.18 7.59
CA ARG A 157 14.77 5.61 7.89
C ARG A 157 15.01 6.45 6.62
N LYS A 158 15.94 6.02 5.76
CA LYS A 158 16.22 6.70 4.50
C LYS A 158 14.98 6.72 3.62
N GLN A 159 14.38 5.55 3.35
CA GLN A 159 13.16 5.44 2.55
C GLN A 159 12.07 6.36 3.08
N LEU A 160 11.76 6.32 4.39
CA LEU A 160 10.74 7.18 4.98
C LEU A 160 11.07 8.68 4.85
N LEU A 161 12.32 9.08 5.03
CA LEU A 161 12.69 10.50 4.94
C LEU A 161 12.62 11.00 3.50
N GLU A 162 13.06 10.22 2.52
CA GLU A 162 13.08 10.59 1.11
C GLU A 162 11.67 10.50 0.49
N ASP A 163 10.94 9.41 0.77
CA ASP A 163 9.59 9.20 0.25
C ASP A 163 8.58 10.25 0.77
N LEU A 164 8.77 10.75 2.01
CA LEU A 164 7.85 11.66 2.69
C LEU A 164 8.39 13.09 2.83
N GLU A 165 9.47 13.43 2.13
CA GLU A 165 10.10 14.75 2.22
C GLU A 165 9.10 15.89 1.95
N GLY A 166 9.12 16.92 2.79
CA GLY A 166 8.31 18.14 2.60
C GLY A 166 6.81 17.97 2.69
N LEU A 167 6.31 16.78 3.04
CA LEU A 167 4.86 16.59 3.22
C LEU A 167 4.36 17.33 4.47
N SER A 168 3.23 18.00 4.34
CA SER A 168 2.58 18.67 5.45
C SER A 168 1.96 17.68 6.44
N ARG A 169 1.91 18.04 7.73
CA ARG A 169 1.46 17.16 8.81
C ARG A 169 0.01 16.70 8.66
N ASP A 170 -0.84 17.50 8.06
CA ASP A 170 -2.26 17.20 7.81
C ASP A 170 -2.44 16.08 6.77
N LYS A 171 -1.43 15.82 5.92
CA LYS A 171 -1.46 14.73 4.92
C LYS A 171 -1.00 13.39 5.48
N ILE A 172 -0.25 13.36 6.58
CA ILE A 172 0.26 12.11 7.19
C ILE A 172 -0.85 11.10 7.54
N PRO A 173 -2.04 11.49 8.04
CA PRO A 173 -3.11 10.53 8.33
C PRO A 173 -3.64 9.75 7.12
N TYR A 174 -3.37 10.20 5.91
CA TYR A 174 -3.76 9.53 4.67
C TYR A 174 -2.72 8.52 4.16
N ILE A 175 -1.62 8.35 4.91
CA ILE A 175 -0.54 7.43 4.56
C ILE A 175 -0.55 6.24 5.52
N GLN A 176 -0.65 5.03 4.99
CA GLN A 176 -0.41 3.79 5.69
C GLN A 176 0.97 3.26 5.30
N ILE A 177 1.72 2.74 6.27
CA ILE A 177 3.03 2.13 6.02
C ILE A 177 2.88 0.61 5.98
N ALA A 178 3.24 0.01 4.85
CA ALA A 178 3.37 -1.43 4.69
C ALA A 178 4.86 -1.81 4.82
N TYR A 179 5.24 -2.36 5.95
CA TYR A 179 6.61 -2.86 6.13
C TYR A 179 6.76 -4.26 5.54
N GLU A 180 7.63 -4.37 4.57
CA GLU A 180 7.94 -5.62 3.87
C GLU A 180 9.36 -6.07 4.21
N PRO A 181 9.57 -7.05 5.11
CA PRO A 181 10.89 -7.65 5.31
C PRO A 181 11.24 -8.51 4.07
N ILE A 182 11.80 -7.88 3.03
CA ILE A 182 12.02 -8.47 1.69
C ILE A 182 12.77 -9.79 1.78
N TRP A 183 13.70 -9.91 2.72
CA TRP A 183 14.47 -11.12 2.97
C TRP A 183 13.66 -12.34 3.43
N ARG A 184 12.42 -12.15 3.91
CA ARG A 184 11.50 -13.25 4.25
C ARG A 184 10.75 -13.79 3.04
N TRP A 185 10.68 -13.01 1.97
CA TRP A 185 9.93 -13.32 0.77
C TRP A 185 10.86 -13.76 -0.37
N THR A 186 11.99 -14.42 -0.05
CA THR A 186 12.75 -15.08 -1.10
C THR A 186 11.78 -15.96 -1.88
N PRO A 187 11.65 -15.80 -3.21
CA PRO A 187 10.76 -16.65 -3.98
C PRO A 187 11.14 -18.10 -3.66
N CYS A 188 10.19 -18.92 -3.24
CA CYS A 188 10.36 -20.35 -3.37
C CYS A 188 10.84 -20.59 -4.80
N ALA A 189 12.04 -21.12 -4.95
CA ALA A 189 12.53 -21.53 -6.26
C ALA A 189 11.38 -22.28 -6.97
N PRO A 190 11.14 -22.03 -8.27
CA PRO A 190 10.11 -22.76 -8.98
C PRO A 190 10.36 -24.23 -8.73
N ARG A 191 9.36 -24.93 -8.21
CA ARG A 191 9.43 -26.37 -8.09
C ARG A 191 9.57 -26.91 -9.50
N SER A 192 10.76 -27.43 -9.79
CA SER A 192 11.11 -28.14 -11.02
C SER A 192 10.15 -29.28 -11.28
#